data_f50f734b8ac717b1ab35b7072ae33a77
#
_entry.id   f50f734b8ac717b1ab35b7072ae33a77
#
_cell.length_a   1.000
_cell.length_b   1.000
_cell.length_c   1.000
_cell.angle_alpha   90.00
_cell.angle_beta   90.00
_cell.angle_gamma   90.00
#
_symmetry.space_group_name_H-M   'P 1'
#
loop_
_entity.id
_entity.type
_entity.pdbx_description
1 polymer ?
#
loop_
_entity_poly.entity_id
_entity_poly.type
_entity_poly.pdbx_seq_one_letter_code
_entity_poly.pdbx_strand_id
1 'polypeptide(L)'
;MLYEYKNSEQKPAQKLLNATVVILLFVVIMRGGFSERPFMPFDIPSVVNPKLQWLASNTPFQFLHTLEDETIKIENYYDELEAEKIIGFEKPASNKEFKKKNILFIILESFSSERIGILNPSIKGYTPFMDSLLSNARTYKYGVATGKITIDALQSVLSGIPSFMEKNYCYSRYNNNDVHAISSLL
;
A
#
# COMPACT_ATOMS: atom_id res chain seq x y z
N MET A 1 -11.78 51.38 -31.63
CA MET A 1 -12.90 51.23 -30.68
C MET A 1 -12.33 50.62 -29.43
N LEU A 2 -11.87 51.45 -28.48
CA LEU A 2 -11.29 51.02 -27.23
C LEU A 2 -12.43 50.70 -26.27
N TYR A 3 -12.48 49.45 -25.80
CA TYR A 3 -13.43 49.00 -24.80
C TYR A 3 -13.05 49.65 -23.45
N GLU A 4 -13.80 50.69 -23.04
CA GLU A 4 -13.68 51.24 -21.69
C GLU A 4 -14.12 50.18 -20.69
N TYR A 5 -13.15 49.61 -19.98
CA TYR A 5 -13.39 48.72 -18.87
C TYR A 5 -13.97 49.51 -17.71
N LYS A 6 -15.30 49.49 -17.58
CA LYS A 6 -16.03 50.12 -16.48
C LYS A 6 -15.72 49.36 -15.18
N ASN A 7 -14.77 49.86 -14.43
CA ASN A 7 -14.47 49.35 -13.07
C ASN A 7 -15.71 49.55 -12.20
N SER A 8 -16.55 48.54 -12.09
CA SER A 8 -17.63 48.58 -11.09
C SER A 8 -16.98 48.35 -9.71
N GLU A 9 -16.93 49.38 -8.89
CA GLU A 9 -16.49 49.29 -7.51
C GLU A 9 -17.44 48.39 -6.73
N GLN A 10 -17.05 47.11 -6.58
CA GLN A 10 -17.78 46.16 -5.77
C GLN A 10 -17.70 46.59 -4.29
N LYS A 11 -18.81 46.51 -3.58
CA LYS A 11 -18.87 46.76 -2.14
C LYS A 11 -17.89 45.83 -1.40
N PRO A 12 -17.22 46.31 -0.36
CA PRO A 12 -16.20 45.50 0.37
C PRO A 12 -16.75 44.17 0.88
N ALA A 13 -18.01 44.11 1.29
CA ALA A 13 -18.68 42.85 1.68
C ALA A 13 -18.79 41.85 0.51
N GLN A 14 -18.99 42.33 -0.72
CA GLN A 14 -19.09 41.46 -1.90
C GLN A 14 -17.72 40.94 -2.34
N LYS A 15 -16.67 41.75 -2.19
CA LYS A 15 -15.28 41.33 -2.42
C LYS A 15 -14.88 40.19 -1.41
N LEU A 16 -15.26 40.39 -0.15
CA LEU A 16 -15.00 39.40 0.88
C LEU A 16 -15.74 38.08 0.60
N LEU A 17 -17.03 38.15 0.26
CA LEU A 17 -17.84 36.99 -0.08
C LEU A 17 -17.24 36.23 -1.27
N ASN A 18 -16.90 36.93 -2.34
CA ASN A 18 -16.30 36.34 -3.53
C ASN A 18 -14.95 35.67 -3.20
N ALA A 19 -14.10 36.31 -2.40
CA ALA A 19 -12.84 35.73 -1.96
C ALA A 19 -13.06 34.44 -1.14
N THR A 20 -14.02 34.44 -0.23
CA THR A 20 -14.37 33.25 0.56
C THR A 20 -14.85 32.10 -0.33
N VAL A 21 -15.72 32.37 -1.29
CA VAL A 21 -16.20 31.35 -2.25
C VAL A 21 -15.05 30.78 -3.07
N VAL A 22 -14.15 31.64 -3.57
CA VAL A 22 -12.97 31.18 -4.32
C VAL A 22 -12.07 30.31 -3.47
N ILE A 23 -11.81 30.68 -2.22
CA ILE A 23 -11.00 29.90 -1.28
C ILE A 23 -11.65 28.54 -1.01
N LEU A 24 -12.96 28.49 -0.75
CA LEU A 24 -13.69 27.24 -0.52
C LEU A 24 -13.63 26.32 -1.74
N LEU A 25 -13.85 26.86 -2.95
CA LEU A 25 -13.72 26.09 -4.19
C LEU A 25 -12.30 25.55 -4.37
N PHE A 26 -11.30 26.37 -4.09
CA PHE A 26 -9.90 25.96 -4.16
C PHE A 26 -9.60 24.82 -3.20
N VAL A 27 -10.07 24.87 -1.95
CA VAL A 27 -9.92 23.80 -0.96
C VAL A 27 -10.58 22.50 -1.45
N VAL A 28 -11.79 22.57 -2.01
CA VAL A 28 -12.50 21.39 -2.55
C VAL A 28 -11.74 20.78 -3.73
N ILE A 29 -11.23 21.62 -4.65
CA ILE A 29 -10.44 21.16 -5.80
C ILE A 29 -9.13 20.51 -5.33
N MET A 30 -8.41 21.15 -4.40
CA MET A 30 -7.17 20.60 -3.84
C MET A 30 -7.39 19.26 -3.12
N ARG A 31 -8.53 19.12 -2.45
CA ARG A 31 -8.90 17.86 -1.78
C ARG A 31 -9.25 16.73 -2.77
N GLY A 32 -9.52 17.05 -4.04
CA GLY A 32 -9.97 16.07 -5.04
C GLY A 32 -11.46 15.74 -4.95
N GLY A 33 -12.30 16.68 -4.43
CA GLY A 33 -13.74 16.54 -4.31
C GLY A 33 -14.26 16.31 -2.90
N PHE A 34 -15.46 15.70 -2.80
CA PHE A 34 -16.18 15.46 -1.54
C PHE A 34 -16.04 14.02 -1.03
N SER A 35 -15.03 13.27 -1.44
CA SER A 35 -14.79 11.91 -0.96
C SER A 35 -14.45 11.89 0.54
N GLU A 36 -14.62 10.76 1.21
CA GLU A 36 -14.34 10.60 2.65
C GLU A 36 -12.91 10.98 3.03
N ARG A 37 -11.94 10.69 2.14
CA ARG A 37 -10.54 11.08 2.32
C ARG A 37 -10.04 11.95 1.16
N PRO A 38 -9.00 12.76 1.37
CA PRO A 38 -8.34 13.50 0.30
C PRO A 38 -7.80 12.57 -0.78
N PHE A 39 -7.81 13.04 -2.03
CA PHE A 39 -7.20 12.33 -3.14
C PHE A 39 -5.67 12.32 -2.97
N MET A 40 -5.06 11.15 -3.12
CA MET A 40 -3.63 10.93 -2.93
C MET A 40 -2.97 10.43 -4.23
N PRO A 41 -1.64 10.59 -4.39
CA PRO A 41 -0.93 10.12 -5.59
C PRO A 41 -1.17 8.65 -5.93
N PHE A 42 -1.31 7.78 -4.93
CA PHE A 42 -1.57 6.36 -5.14
C PHE A 42 -3.00 6.03 -5.62
N ASP A 43 -3.93 7.00 -5.60
CA ASP A 43 -5.27 6.83 -6.16
C ASP A 43 -5.28 7.00 -7.69
N ILE A 44 -4.26 7.63 -8.26
CA ILE A 44 -4.18 7.94 -9.70
C ILE A 44 -4.35 6.69 -10.58
N PRO A 45 -3.67 5.55 -10.29
CA PRO A 45 -3.83 4.33 -11.08
C PRO A 45 -5.25 3.74 -11.07
N SER A 46 -6.09 4.09 -10.09
CA SER A 46 -7.48 3.62 -10.03
C SER A 46 -8.41 4.38 -10.98
N VAL A 47 -8.06 5.60 -11.37
CA VAL A 47 -8.89 6.48 -12.23
C VAL A 47 -8.31 6.71 -13.62
N VAL A 48 -7.02 6.43 -13.81
CA VAL A 48 -6.30 6.63 -15.07
C VAL A 48 -5.52 5.38 -15.43
N ASN A 49 -5.40 5.10 -16.73
CA ASN A 49 -4.53 4.00 -17.19
C ASN A 49 -3.13 4.15 -16.58
N PRO A 50 -2.56 3.10 -15.96
CA PRO A 50 -1.24 3.15 -15.30
C PRO A 50 -0.11 3.70 -16.18
N LYS A 51 -0.18 3.50 -17.50
CA LYS A 51 0.80 4.06 -18.44
C LYS A 51 0.71 5.59 -18.60
N LEU A 52 -0.42 6.18 -18.25
CA LEU A 52 -0.70 7.62 -18.36
C LEU A 52 -0.70 8.34 -17.01
N GLN A 53 -0.41 7.63 -15.93
CA GLN A 53 -0.45 8.21 -14.58
C GLN A 53 0.46 9.44 -14.43
N TRP A 54 1.59 9.47 -15.13
CA TRP A 54 2.52 10.59 -15.12
C TRP A 54 1.92 11.88 -15.68
N LEU A 55 1.01 11.76 -16.67
CA LEU A 55 0.30 12.90 -17.26
C LEU A 55 -0.80 13.43 -16.34
N ALA A 56 -1.42 12.52 -15.58
CA ALA A 56 -2.47 12.88 -14.62
C ALA A 56 -1.90 13.46 -13.31
N SER A 57 -0.66 13.14 -12.99
CA SER A 57 0.00 13.63 -11.78
C SER A 57 0.47 15.08 -11.99
N ASN A 58 -0.08 15.98 -11.20
CA ASN A 58 0.40 17.36 -11.14
C ASN A 58 1.77 17.39 -10.41
N THR A 59 2.81 17.89 -11.08
CA THR A 59 4.17 17.92 -10.52
C THR A 59 4.28 18.65 -9.18
N PRO A 60 3.71 19.85 -8.98
CA PRO A 60 3.68 20.49 -7.67
C PRO A 60 3.01 19.65 -6.58
N PHE A 61 1.90 18.98 -6.90
CA PHE A 61 1.20 18.10 -5.98
C PHE A 61 2.07 16.90 -5.57
N GLN A 62 2.66 16.21 -6.53
CA GLN A 62 3.60 15.12 -6.29
C GLN A 62 4.78 15.58 -5.44
N PHE A 63 5.40 16.72 -5.80
CA PHE A 63 6.54 17.28 -5.07
C PHE A 63 6.20 17.52 -3.60
N LEU A 64 5.07 18.17 -3.30
CA LEU A 64 4.64 18.43 -1.92
C LEU A 64 4.42 17.13 -1.13
N HIS A 65 3.81 16.13 -1.75
CA HIS A 65 3.57 14.83 -1.10
C HIS A 65 4.84 14.01 -0.89
N THR A 66 5.89 14.22 -1.68
CA THR A 66 7.15 13.49 -1.53
C THR A 66 8.14 14.16 -0.58
N LEU A 67 7.91 15.41 -0.18
CA LEU A 67 8.79 16.12 0.75
C LEU A 67 8.83 15.47 2.14
N GLU A 68 7.71 14.91 2.58
CA GLU A 68 7.57 14.26 3.89
C GLU A 68 7.73 12.73 3.81
N ASP A 69 8.01 12.18 2.62
CA ASP A 69 8.13 10.75 2.46
C ASP A 69 9.42 10.23 3.08
N GLU A 70 9.23 9.25 3.93
CA GLU A 70 10.29 8.52 4.59
C GLU A 70 11.13 7.72 3.57
N THR A 71 12.43 7.76 3.72
CA THR A 71 13.34 6.89 2.97
C THR A 71 13.67 5.66 3.80
N ILE A 72 13.90 4.54 3.13
CA ILE A 72 14.38 3.33 3.80
C ILE A 72 15.74 3.64 4.41
N LYS A 73 15.84 3.55 5.74
CA LYS A 73 17.10 3.64 6.44
C LYS A 73 17.81 2.31 6.31
N ILE A 74 19.03 2.36 5.79
CA ILE A 74 19.90 1.19 5.73
C ILE A 74 20.62 1.11 7.08
N GLU A 75 20.24 0.13 7.87
CA GLU A 75 20.87 -0.15 9.16
C GLU A 75 21.75 -1.39 9.00
N ASN A 76 23.06 -1.20 9.12
CA ASN A 76 24.03 -2.28 8.98
C ASN A 76 24.24 -2.98 10.34
N TYR A 77 23.31 -3.88 10.69
CA TYR A 77 23.45 -4.70 11.92
C TYR A 77 24.45 -5.84 11.78
N TYR A 78 24.69 -6.30 10.54
CA TYR A 78 25.58 -7.40 10.21
C TYR A 78 26.44 -7.03 9.01
N ASP A 79 27.63 -7.61 8.91
CA ASP A 79 28.38 -7.60 7.67
C ASP A 79 27.60 -8.40 6.58
N GLU A 80 27.73 -7.98 5.32
CA GLU A 80 26.95 -8.54 4.21
C GLU A 80 27.13 -10.07 4.09
N LEU A 81 28.36 -10.56 4.23
CA LEU A 81 28.68 -11.99 4.19
C LEU A 81 28.08 -12.77 5.38
N GLU A 82 27.96 -12.14 6.52
CA GLU A 82 27.33 -12.75 7.69
C GLU A 82 25.82 -12.77 7.54
N ALA A 83 25.23 -11.70 7.03
CA ALA A 83 23.80 -11.63 6.72
C ALA A 83 23.39 -12.69 5.70
N GLU A 84 24.15 -12.88 4.62
CA GLU A 84 23.91 -13.93 3.60
C GLU A 84 23.94 -15.32 4.22
N LYS A 85 24.90 -15.61 5.12
CA LYS A 85 24.96 -16.92 5.81
C LYS A 85 23.75 -17.17 6.71
N ILE A 86 23.25 -16.12 7.39
CA ILE A 86 22.09 -16.22 8.30
C ILE A 86 20.80 -16.44 7.49
N ILE A 87 20.63 -15.70 6.41
CA ILE A 87 19.38 -15.72 5.65
C ILE A 87 19.33 -16.89 4.67
N GLY A 88 20.47 -17.33 4.16
CA GLY A 88 20.55 -18.48 3.24
C GLY A 88 19.72 -18.28 1.98
N PHE A 89 19.81 -17.12 1.37
CA PHE A 89 19.03 -16.77 0.16
C PHE A 89 19.36 -17.67 -1.03
N GLU A 90 20.57 -18.18 -1.12
CA GLU A 90 20.96 -19.06 -2.20
C GLU A 90 20.42 -20.48 -1.96
N LYS A 91 19.16 -20.69 -2.29
CA LYS A 91 18.67 -22.05 -2.51
C LYS A 91 19.12 -22.47 -3.89
N PRO A 92 19.81 -23.62 -4.04
CA PRO A 92 20.18 -24.14 -5.33
C PRO A 92 18.91 -24.26 -6.19
N ALA A 93 19.00 -23.79 -7.42
CA ALA A 93 17.90 -23.89 -8.38
C ALA A 93 17.38 -25.33 -8.41
N SER A 94 16.11 -25.52 -8.22
CA SER A 94 15.52 -26.85 -8.33
C SER A 94 15.58 -27.29 -9.78
N ASN A 95 16.19 -28.43 -10.06
CA ASN A 95 16.17 -29.05 -11.40
C ASN A 95 14.80 -29.62 -11.79
N LYS A 96 13.76 -29.36 -10.98
CA LYS A 96 12.40 -29.78 -11.28
C LYS A 96 11.79 -28.85 -12.33
N GLU A 97 11.17 -29.47 -13.33
CA GLU A 97 10.39 -28.75 -14.33
C GLU A 97 9.34 -27.84 -13.65
N PHE A 98 9.30 -26.56 -14.03
CA PHE A 98 8.32 -25.63 -13.52
C PHE A 98 6.92 -26.01 -14.04
N LYS A 99 6.00 -26.33 -13.13
CA LYS A 99 4.61 -26.63 -13.46
C LYS A 99 3.74 -25.48 -12.98
N LYS A 100 3.09 -24.78 -13.91
CA LYS A 100 2.11 -23.74 -13.60
C LYS A 100 0.95 -24.35 -12.81
N LYS A 101 0.62 -23.72 -11.69
CA LYS A 101 -0.50 -24.10 -10.81
C LYS A 101 -1.33 -22.87 -10.49
N ASN A 102 -2.62 -23.06 -10.29
CA ASN A 102 -3.47 -22.02 -9.73
C ASN A 102 -3.13 -21.85 -8.25
N ILE A 103 -2.95 -20.63 -7.81
CA ILE A 103 -2.65 -20.28 -6.41
C ILE A 103 -3.82 -19.44 -5.88
N LEU A 104 -4.37 -19.85 -4.74
CA LEU A 104 -5.40 -19.12 -4.02
C LEU A 104 -4.83 -18.67 -2.67
N PHE A 105 -4.72 -17.36 -2.49
CA PHE A 105 -4.37 -16.76 -1.20
C PHE A 105 -5.65 -16.36 -0.46
N ILE A 106 -5.79 -16.82 0.79
CA ILE A 106 -6.91 -16.44 1.66
C ILE A 106 -6.32 -15.76 2.88
N ILE A 107 -6.54 -14.44 2.99
CA ILE A 107 -6.10 -13.63 4.12
C ILE A 107 -7.30 -13.38 5.01
N LEU A 108 -7.26 -13.93 6.22
CA LEU A 108 -8.32 -13.78 7.21
C LEU A 108 -8.02 -12.56 8.09
N GLU A 109 -8.89 -11.55 8.00
CA GLU A 109 -8.79 -10.33 8.79
C GLU A 109 -9.07 -10.61 10.27
N SER A 110 -8.26 -10.05 11.16
CA SER A 110 -8.42 -10.11 12.62
C SER A 110 -8.59 -11.53 13.18
N PHE A 111 -8.03 -12.54 12.52
CA PHE A 111 -8.17 -13.95 12.89
C PHE A 111 -6.90 -14.48 13.55
N SER A 112 -6.84 -14.35 14.88
CA SER A 112 -5.69 -14.78 15.68
C SER A 112 -5.59 -16.31 15.77
N SER A 113 -4.37 -16.83 15.81
CA SER A 113 -4.08 -18.25 16.09
C SER A 113 -4.64 -18.74 17.43
N GLU A 114 -4.82 -17.85 18.39
CA GLU A 114 -5.45 -18.13 19.68
C GLU A 114 -6.89 -18.61 19.55
N ARG A 115 -7.57 -18.27 18.44
CA ARG A 115 -8.97 -18.63 18.17
C ARG A 115 -9.11 -19.90 17.33
N ILE A 116 -8.01 -20.54 16.96
CA ILE A 116 -8.00 -21.76 16.14
C ILE A 116 -7.80 -22.95 17.07
N GLY A 117 -8.76 -23.89 17.09
CA GLY A 117 -8.78 -25.00 18.04
C GLY A 117 -7.54 -25.90 17.99
N ILE A 118 -7.03 -26.24 16.80
CA ILE A 118 -5.84 -27.05 16.63
C ILE A 118 -4.55 -26.37 17.14
N LEU A 119 -4.51 -25.03 17.12
CA LEU A 119 -3.38 -24.24 17.60
C LEU A 119 -3.52 -23.86 19.07
N ASN A 120 -4.76 -23.80 19.58
CA ASN A 120 -5.08 -23.50 20.96
C ASN A 120 -6.08 -24.53 21.52
N PRO A 121 -5.59 -25.60 22.17
CA PRO A 121 -6.45 -26.68 22.70
C PRO A 121 -7.51 -26.22 23.71
N SER A 122 -7.34 -25.02 24.33
CA SER A 122 -8.27 -24.48 25.32
C SER A 122 -9.63 -24.07 24.71
N ILE A 123 -9.69 -23.86 23.38
CA ILE A 123 -10.92 -23.46 22.64
C ILE A 123 -11.35 -24.50 21.61
N LYS A 124 -11.09 -25.76 21.92
CA LYS A 124 -11.41 -26.88 21.02
C LYS A 124 -12.88 -26.87 20.61
N GLY A 125 -13.12 -27.00 19.29
CA GLY A 125 -14.45 -27.10 18.71
C GLY A 125 -15.05 -25.79 18.19
N TYR A 126 -14.41 -24.64 18.40
CA TYR A 126 -14.91 -23.36 17.86
C TYR A 126 -14.65 -23.17 16.36
N THR A 127 -13.61 -23.85 15.82
CA THR A 127 -13.20 -23.74 14.42
C THR A 127 -13.09 -25.11 13.74
N PRO A 128 -14.16 -25.93 13.72
CA PRO A 128 -14.04 -27.33 13.28
C PRO A 128 -13.61 -27.48 11.82
N PHE A 129 -14.06 -26.60 10.92
CA PHE A 129 -13.65 -26.60 9.52
C PHE A 129 -12.18 -26.24 9.38
N MET A 130 -11.73 -25.18 10.06
CA MET A 130 -10.33 -24.75 10.03
C MET A 130 -9.42 -25.81 10.66
N ASP A 131 -9.82 -26.41 11.75
CA ASP A 131 -9.10 -27.50 12.41
C ASP A 131 -8.92 -28.70 11.49
N SER A 132 -9.98 -29.10 10.77
CA SER A 132 -9.93 -30.15 9.75
C SER A 132 -9.01 -29.80 8.58
N LEU A 133 -9.09 -28.56 8.09
CA LEU A 133 -8.23 -28.07 7.01
C LEU A 133 -6.75 -28.09 7.41
N LEU A 134 -6.43 -27.55 8.57
CA LEU A 134 -5.06 -27.43 9.06
C LEU A 134 -4.46 -28.81 9.43
N SER A 135 -5.26 -29.78 9.87
CA SER A 135 -4.79 -31.14 10.13
C SER A 135 -4.33 -31.88 8.87
N ASN A 136 -4.85 -31.48 7.68
CA ASN A 136 -4.51 -32.06 6.38
C ASN A 136 -3.56 -31.18 5.56
N ALA A 137 -3.04 -30.09 6.13
CA ALA A 137 -2.18 -29.13 5.48
C ALA A 137 -0.82 -28.98 6.19
N ARG A 138 0.13 -28.33 5.50
CA ARG A 138 1.37 -27.90 6.18
C ARG A 138 1.06 -26.66 7.02
N THR A 139 1.14 -26.80 8.34
CA THR A 139 0.86 -25.73 9.30
C THR A 139 2.13 -25.24 9.95
N TYR A 140 2.31 -23.92 10.02
CA TYR A 140 3.44 -23.29 10.69
C TYR A 140 2.99 -22.72 12.03
N LYS A 141 3.46 -23.32 13.13
CA LYS A 141 3.11 -22.91 14.49
C LYS A 141 3.69 -21.55 14.88
N TYR A 142 4.87 -21.25 14.37
CA TYR A 142 5.63 -20.04 14.73
C TYR A 142 5.77 -19.13 13.49
N GLY A 143 4.65 -18.78 12.89
CA GLY A 143 4.64 -17.78 11.82
C GLY A 143 4.83 -16.38 12.41
N VAL A 144 5.69 -15.56 11.78
CA VAL A 144 5.91 -14.16 12.14
C VAL A 144 5.41 -13.29 11.01
N ALA A 145 4.54 -12.33 11.34
CA ALA A 145 4.11 -11.32 10.38
C ALA A 145 5.19 -10.25 10.23
N THR A 146 5.48 -9.84 8.99
CA THR A 146 6.42 -8.77 8.66
C THR A 146 5.78 -7.39 8.66
N GLY A 147 4.45 -7.31 8.75
CA GLY A 147 3.67 -6.08 8.83
C GLY A 147 2.62 -6.13 9.92
N LYS A 148 2.21 -4.97 10.41
CA LYS A 148 1.25 -4.84 11.51
C LYS A 148 -0.21 -4.83 11.03
N ILE A 149 -0.46 -4.51 9.78
CA ILE A 149 -1.79 -4.37 9.18
C ILE A 149 -1.86 -5.13 7.85
N THR A 150 -3.07 -5.39 7.38
CA THR A 150 -3.33 -6.24 6.21
C THR A 150 -2.66 -5.73 4.93
N ILE A 151 -2.57 -4.42 4.73
CA ILE A 151 -1.92 -3.84 3.54
C ILE A 151 -0.42 -4.14 3.49
N ASP A 152 0.26 -4.20 4.63
CA ASP A 152 1.67 -4.61 4.73
C ASP A 152 1.83 -6.10 4.43
N ALA A 153 0.86 -6.91 4.87
CA ALA A 153 0.85 -8.33 4.62
C ALA A 153 0.72 -8.65 3.13
N LEU A 154 -0.09 -7.89 2.38
CA LEU A 154 -0.27 -8.07 0.94
C LEU A 154 1.05 -7.96 0.17
N GLN A 155 1.85 -6.91 0.43
CA GLN A 155 3.16 -6.78 -0.22
C GLN A 155 4.09 -7.94 0.12
N SER A 156 4.13 -8.35 1.38
CA SER A 156 4.99 -9.44 1.84
C SER A 156 4.60 -10.78 1.24
N VAL A 157 3.31 -11.07 1.15
CA VAL A 157 2.79 -12.33 0.59
C VAL A 157 2.97 -12.40 -0.93
N LEU A 158 2.72 -11.29 -1.64
CA LEU A 158 2.72 -11.29 -3.10
C LEU A 158 4.10 -11.07 -3.71
N SER A 159 4.97 -10.29 -3.07
CA SER A 159 6.28 -9.92 -3.60
C SER A 159 7.47 -10.35 -2.73
N GLY A 160 7.21 -10.87 -1.53
CA GLY A 160 8.28 -11.23 -0.60
C GLY A 160 8.98 -10.02 0.04
N ILE A 161 8.46 -8.80 -0.14
CA ILE A 161 9.04 -7.58 0.42
C ILE A 161 8.48 -7.36 1.82
N PRO A 162 9.28 -7.46 2.89
CA PRO A 162 8.85 -7.16 4.24
C PRO A 162 8.54 -5.68 4.43
N SER A 163 7.81 -5.33 5.49
CA SER A 163 7.55 -3.94 5.87
C SER A 163 8.78 -3.37 6.59
N PHE A 164 9.54 -2.51 5.89
CA PHE A 164 10.75 -1.86 6.41
C PHE A 164 10.53 -0.42 6.86
N MET A 165 9.35 0.14 6.59
CA MET A 165 9.03 1.54 6.81
C MET A 165 7.85 1.66 7.77
N GLU A 166 7.75 2.80 8.45
CA GLU A 166 6.54 3.12 9.23
C GLU A 166 5.33 3.33 8.31
N LYS A 167 5.55 3.95 7.15
CA LYS A 167 4.55 4.15 6.12
C LYS A 167 4.46 2.91 5.22
N ASN A 168 3.25 2.46 4.94
CA ASN A 168 3.04 1.31 4.05
C ASN A 168 3.68 1.53 2.68
N TYR A 169 4.24 0.50 2.09
CA TYR A 169 4.85 0.54 0.77
C TYR A 169 3.93 1.15 -0.29
N CYS A 170 2.66 0.75 -0.31
CA CYS A 170 1.66 1.26 -1.27
C CYS A 170 1.41 2.76 -1.16
N TYR A 171 1.68 3.37 -0.01
CA TYR A 171 1.50 4.80 0.25
C TYR A 171 2.82 5.57 0.26
N SER A 172 3.93 4.89 0.06
CA SER A 172 5.27 5.47 0.04
C SER A 172 5.65 5.98 -1.35
N ARG A 173 6.79 6.68 -1.43
CA ARG A 173 7.41 7.08 -2.70
C ARG A 173 7.80 5.91 -3.61
N TYR A 174 7.86 4.70 -3.05
CA TYR A 174 8.28 3.48 -3.73
C TYR A 174 7.13 2.73 -4.41
N ASN A 175 5.90 3.19 -4.27
CA ASN A 175 4.70 2.52 -4.78
C ASN A 175 4.70 2.28 -6.30
N ASN A 176 5.47 3.08 -7.04
CA ASN A 176 5.60 2.99 -8.50
C ASN A 176 6.82 2.18 -8.97
N ASN A 177 7.60 1.60 -8.06
CA ASN A 177 8.70 0.74 -8.43
C ASN A 177 8.19 -0.52 -9.11
N ASP A 178 8.96 -1.01 -10.07
CA ASP A 178 8.69 -2.31 -10.70
C ASP A 178 9.03 -3.42 -9.70
N VAL A 179 8.01 -4.16 -9.30
CA VAL A 179 8.14 -5.22 -8.28
C VAL A 179 7.72 -6.54 -8.90
N HIS A 180 8.63 -7.50 -8.88
CA HIS A 180 8.33 -8.86 -9.29
C HIS A 180 7.45 -9.54 -8.23
N ALA A 181 6.17 -9.66 -8.54
CA ALA A 181 5.22 -10.36 -7.71
C ALA A 181 5.00 -11.81 -8.21
N ILE A 182 4.43 -12.64 -7.36
CA ILE A 182 4.08 -14.03 -7.70
C ILE A 182 3.22 -14.10 -8.98
N SER A 183 2.35 -13.12 -9.20
CA SER A 183 1.50 -13.01 -10.38
C SER A 183 2.29 -12.81 -11.69
N SER A 184 3.51 -12.28 -11.64
CA SER A 184 4.37 -12.12 -12.81
C SER A 184 5.17 -13.38 -13.15
N LEU A 185 5.19 -14.37 -12.25
CA LEU A 185 5.89 -15.64 -12.40
C LEU A 185 4.98 -16.77 -12.88
N LEU A 186 3.66 -16.61 -12.81
CA LEU A 186 2.64 -17.58 -13.19
C LEU A 186 2.06 -17.28 -14.57
#